data_6801e77ffc6e0a0229dd573fe718cc00
#
_entry.id   6801e77ffc6e0a0229dd573fe718cc00
#
_cell.length_a   1.000
_cell.length_b   1.000
_cell.length_c   1.000
_cell.angle_alpha   90.00
_cell.angle_beta   90.00
_cell.angle_gamma   90.00
#
_symmetry.space_group_name_H-M   'P 1'
#
loop_
_entity.id
_entity.type
_entity.pdbx_description
1 polymer ?
#
loop_
_entity_poly.entity_id
_entity_poly.type
_entity_poly.pdbx_seq_one_letter_code
_entity_poly.pdbx_strand_id
1 'polypeptide(L)'
;LKIITLNRIISSDEGVLGLLHINGKPISVTLERPWKDNKAFESCIPFGLYPLTRIESSKAFKYPHYLLEGVPDRTFIKIHVANYPSELHGCIGVGSYFANGAIAVCKSRKAMDHTMWSLDRHEKLALNIRDQYFKTFPKKAPYKLEPKNGDKEWYVLNVGQLMLI
;
A
#
# COMPACT_ATOMS: atom_id res chain seq x y z
N LEU A 1 -10.35 13.49 12.35
CA LEU A 1 -10.11 12.20 11.68
C LEU A 1 -9.64 12.46 10.25
N LYS A 2 -8.45 12.01 9.91
CA LYS A 2 -7.91 12.03 8.55
C LYS A 2 -8.08 10.66 7.92
N ILE A 3 -8.69 10.61 6.74
CA ILE A 3 -8.86 9.36 5.99
C ILE A 3 -7.80 9.32 4.89
N ILE A 4 -6.99 8.28 4.92
CA ILE A 4 -6.11 7.91 3.83
C ILE A 4 -6.78 6.80 3.01
N THR A 5 -6.51 6.76 1.71
CA THR A 5 -7.18 5.82 0.82
C THR A 5 -6.15 4.91 0.16
N LEU A 6 -6.36 3.61 0.26
CA LEU A 6 -5.68 2.61 -0.54
C LEU A 6 -6.60 2.17 -1.68
N ASN A 7 -6.25 2.52 -2.90
CA ASN A 7 -6.93 2.03 -4.09
C ASN A 7 -6.15 0.82 -4.63
N ARG A 8 -6.72 -0.37 -4.53
CA ARG A 8 -6.19 -1.58 -5.17
C ARG A 8 -6.48 -1.51 -6.65
N ILE A 9 -5.46 -1.59 -7.47
CA ILE A 9 -5.57 -1.39 -8.93
C ILE A 9 -5.30 -2.65 -9.74
N ILE A 10 -4.49 -3.56 -9.24
CA ILE A 10 -4.13 -4.83 -9.87
C ILE A 10 -4.34 -5.96 -8.88
N SER A 11 -5.04 -7.01 -9.30
CA SER A 11 -5.19 -8.25 -8.55
C SER A 11 -4.79 -9.43 -9.42
N SER A 12 -3.98 -10.33 -8.86
CA SER A 12 -3.53 -11.56 -9.50
C SER A 12 -3.37 -12.67 -8.47
N ASP A 13 -3.08 -13.88 -8.93
CA ASP A 13 -2.77 -15.03 -8.05
C ASP A 13 -1.45 -14.85 -7.26
N GLU A 14 -0.60 -13.92 -7.67
CA GLU A 14 0.67 -13.63 -7.03
C GLU A 14 0.55 -12.56 -5.95
N GLY A 15 -0.42 -11.63 -6.06
CA GLY A 15 -0.62 -10.54 -5.12
C GLY A 15 -1.49 -9.41 -5.66
N VAL A 16 -1.62 -8.38 -4.84
CA VAL A 16 -2.40 -7.19 -5.13
C VAL A 16 -1.49 -5.97 -5.09
N LEU A 17 -1.55 -5.14 -6.12
CA LEU A 17 -0.87 -3.85 -6.20
C LEU A 17 -1.88 -2.72 -6.06
N GLY A 18 -1.48 -1.65 -5.40
CA GLY A 18 -2.34 -0.50 -5.15
C GLY A 18 -1.58 0.81 -4.99
N LEU A 19 -2.32 1.85 -4.69
CA LEU A 19 -1.83 3.20 -4.47
C LEU A 19 -2.38 3.74 -3.15
N LEU A 20 -1.50 4.26 -2.32
CA LEU A 20 -1.85 4.94 -1.08
C LEU A 20 -1.94 6.45 -1.31
N HIS A 21 -3.08 7.04 -0.95
CA HIS A 21 -3.37 8.45 -1.16
C HIS A 21 -3.63 9.18 0.14
N ILE A 22 -3.16 10.44 0.20
CA ILE A 22 -3.54 11.42 1.22
C ILE A 22 -4.12 12.63 0.50
N ASN A 23 -5.34 13.06 0.87
CA ASN A 23 -6.01 14.20 0.25
C ASN A 23 -6.05 14.11 -1.30
N GLY A 24 -6.28 12.90 -1.83
CA GLY A 24 -6.31 12.62 -3.26
C GLY A 24 -4.93 12.57 -3.95
N LYS A 25 -3.84 12.81 -3.25
CA LYS A 25 -2.47 12.73 -3.78
C LYS A 25 -1.85 11.38 -3.43
N PRO A 26 -1.29 10.64 -4.40
CA PRO A 26 -0.57 9.41 -4.12
C PRO A 26 0.73 9.70 -3.39
N ILE A 27 1.03 8.92 -2.35
CA ILE A 27 2.24 9.03 -1.53
C ILE A 27 3.14 7.81 -1.58
N SER A 28 2.57 6.65 -1.88
CA SER A 28 3.32 5.41 -2.10
C SER A 28 2.52 4.43 -2.95
N VAL A 29 3.20 3.45 -3.52
CA VAL A 29 2.57 2.25 -4.05
C VAL A 29 2.40 1.23 -2.94
N THR A 30 1.48 0.28 -3.08
CA THR A 30 1.21 -0.75 -2.07
C THR A 30 1.28 -2.14 -2.66
N LEU A 31 1.57 -3.10 -1.81
CA LEU A 31 1.66 -4.51 -2.10
C LEU A 31 0.94 -5.30 -1.02
N GLU A 32 0.16 -6.28 -1.42
CA GLU A 32 -0.52 -7.22 -0.54
C GLU A 32 -0.46 -8.65 -1.09
N ARG A 33 -0.76 -9.63 -0.23
CA ARG A 33 -1.04 -11.00 -0.66
C ARG A 33 -2.21 -11.03 -1.65
N PRO A 34 -2.34 -12.09 -2.48
CA PRO A 34 -3.54 -12.29 -3.29
C PRO A 34 -4.78 -12.44 -2.40
N TRP A 35 -5.96 -12.14 -2.94
CA TRP A 35 -7.21 -12.43 -2.24
C TRP A 35 -7.45 -13.94 -2.18
N LYS A 36 -7.66 -14.48 -0.98
CA LYS A 36 -7.98 -15.87 -0.68
C LYS A 36 -9.00 -15.94 0.44
N ASP A 37 -10.18 -15.35 0.21
CA ASP A 37 -11.31 -15.37 1.14
C ASP A 37 -10.94 -14.98 2.58
N ASN A 38 -10.12 -13.94 2.73
CA ASN A 38 -9.61 -13.45 4.02
C ASN A 38 -8.89 -14.51 4.87
N LYS A 39 -8.39 -15.57 4.27
CA LYS A 39 -7.68 -16.63 4.99
C LYS A 39 -6.44 -16.07 5.69
N ALA A 40 -6.33 -16.33 6.99
CA ALA A 40 -5.21 -15.86 7.79
C ALA A 40 -3.86 -16.31 7.23
N PHE A 41 -2.88 -15.40 7.24
CA PHE A 41 -1.51 -15.56 6.73
C PHE A 41 -1.36 -15.70 5.22
N GLU A 42 -2.43 -15.99 4.46
CA GLU A 42 -2.39 -16.26 3.02
C GLU A 42 -3.05 -15.18 2.18
N SER A 43 -4.07 -14.50 2.71
CA SER A 43 -4.89 -13.52 2.00
C SER A 43 -4.55 -12.08 2.39
N CYS A 44 -4.71 -11.14 1.45
CA CYS A 44 -4.97 -9.75 1.82
C CYS A 44 -6.27 -9.66 2.62
N ILE A 45 -6.51 -8.51 3.26
CA ILE A 45 -7.71 -8.27 4.06
C ILE A 45 -8.87 -7.75 3.20
N PRO A 46 -10.12 -7.81 3.67
CA PRO A 46 -11.26 -7.24 2.95
C PRO A 46 -11.09 -5.73 2.70
N PHE A 47 -11.76 -5.22 1.66
CA PHE A 47 -11.95 -3.77 1.54
C PHE A 47 -12.77 -3.24 2.72
N GLY A 48 -12.61 -1.97 3.04
CA GLY A 48 -13.31 -1.37 4.19
C GLY A 48 -12.58 -0.19 4.79
N LEU A 49 -13.13 0.34 5.86
CA LEU A 49 -12.55 1.46 6.62
C LEU A 49 -11.99 0.94 7.95
N TYR A 50 -10.70 1.14 8.15
CA TYR A 50 -9.98 0.63 9.32
C TYR A 50 -9.29 1.77 10.06
N PRO A 51 -9.57 1.99 11.35
CA PRO A 51 -8.77 2.89 12.17
C PRO A 51 -7.30 2.49 12.15
N LEU A 52 -6.41 3.48 12.14
CA LEU A 52 -4.97 3.28 12.19
C LEU A 52 -4.41 3.75 13.52
N THR A 53 -3.63 2.89 14.15
CA THR A 53 -2.82 3.22 15.32
C THR A 53 -1.35 3.26 14.94
N ARG A 54 -0.69 4.39 15.20
CA ARG A 54 0.76 4.52 15.02
C ARG A 54 1.48 3.76 16.13
N ILE A 55 2.42 2.92 15.74
CA ILE A 55 3.30 2.16 16.62
C ILE A 55 4.74 2.58 16.34
N GLU A 56 5.44 3.09 17.35
CA GLU A 56 6.83 3.55 17.18
C GLU A 56 7.82 2.37 17.04
N SER A 57 7.56 1.29 17.75
CA SER A 57 8.36 0.07 17.70
C SER A 57 7.56 -1.11 18.25
N SER A 58 7.77 -2.30 17.71
CA SER A 58 7.16 -3.55 18.20
C SER A 58 8.19 -4.65 18.27
N LYS A 59 7.80 -5.83 18.78
CA LYS A 59 8.67 -7.01 18.77
C LYS A 59 9.13 -7.37 17.35
N ALA A 60 8.21 -7.27 16.37
CA ALA A 60 8.48 -7.62 14.97
C ALA A 60 9.24 -6.54 14.19
N PHE A 61 8.97 -5.25 14.48
CA PHE A 61 9.53 -4.14 13.71
C PHE A 61 10.09 -3.06 14.63
N LYS A 62 11.38 -2.77 14.48
CA LYS A 62 12.10 -1.75 15.26
C LYS A 62 12.10 -0.37 14.60
N TYR A 63 11.01 -0.04 13.95
CA TYR A 63 10.79 1.23 13.27
C TYR A 63 9.29 1.61 13.34
N PRO A 64 8.93 2.89 13.14
CA PRO A 64 7.55 3.33 13.16
C PRO A 64 6.73 2.68 12.03
N HIS A 65 5.54 2.20 12.37
CA HIS A 65 4.60 1.55 11.46
C HIS A 65 3.16 1.78 11.92
N TYR A 66 2.18 1.36 11.13
CA TYR A 66 0.76 1.46 11.49
C TYR A 66 0.15 0.08 11.72
N LEU A 67 -0.68 0.00 12.76
CA LEU A 67 -1.57 -1.12 13.04
C LEU A 67 -2.98 -0.78 12.53
N LEU A 68 -3.64 -1.70 11.83
CA LEU A 68 -5.04 -1.62 11.45
C LEU A 68 -5.89 -2.26 12.55
N GLU A 69 -6.90 -1.50 13.01
CA GLU A 69 -7.82 -1.95 14.05
C GLU A 69 -9.11 -2.53 13.44
N GLY A 70 -9.67 -3.53 14.10
CA GLY A 70 -10.99 -4.07 13.77
C GLY A 70 -11.08 -4.80 12.43
N VAL A 71 -9.99 -5.35 11.92
CA VAL A 71 -10.02 -6.16 10.70
C VAL A 71 -10.77 -7.47 10.98
N PRO A 72 -11.84 -7.81 10.22
CA PRO A 72 -12.62 -9.03 10.46
C PRO A 72 -11.75 -10.29 10.45
N ASP A 73 -11.88 -11.10 11.49
CA ASP A 73 -11.18 -12.40 11.67
C ASP A 73 -9.66 -12.34 11.53
N ARG A 74 -9.07 -11.16 11.71
CA ARG A 74 -7.62 -10.94 11.60
C ARG A 74 -7.10 -10.09 12.73
N THR A 75 -5.88 -10.38 13.17
CA THR A 75 -5.16 -9.62 14.19
C THR A 75 -3.78 -9.21 13.67
N PHE A 76 -3.25 -8.13 14.24
CA PHE A 76 -1.90 -7.64 13.94
C PHE A 76 -1.64 -7.30 12.47
N ILE A 77 -2.67 -6.90 11.73
CA ILE A 77 -2.51 -6.38 10.38
C ILE A 77 -1.84 -5.00 10.43
N LYS A 78 -0.76 -4.85 9.68
CA LYS A 78 0.10 -3.67 9.75
C LYS A 78 0.41 -3.13 8.35
N ILE A 79 0.72 -1.84 8.29
CA ILE A 79 1.43 -1.23 7.16
C ILE A 79 2.90 -1.23 7.53
N HIS A 80 3.73 -1.93 6.76
CA HIS A 80 5.14 -2.10 7.09
C HIS A 80 6.03 -2.29 5.86
N VAL A 81 7.34 -2.37 6.08
CA VAL A 81 8.35 -2.58 5.02
C VAL A 81 8.23 -4.00 4.47
N ALA A 82 7.99 -4.11 3.15
CA ALA A 82 8.05 -5.35 2.38
C ALA A 82 8.20 -5.03 0.89
N ASN A 83 8.99 -5.79 0.16
CA ASN A 83 9.15 -5.64 -1.29
C ASN A 83 8.44 -6.76 -2.07
N TYR A 84 8.19 -7.92 -1.45
CA TYR A 84 7.58 -9.10 -2.07
C TYR A 84 6.35 -9.59 -1.29
N PRO A 85 5.34 -10.18 -1.97
CA PRO A 85 4.16 -10.72 -1.29
C PRO A 85 4.48 -11.78 -0.24
N SER A 86 5.55 -12.56 -0.45
CA SER A 86 5.99 -13.61 0.48
C SER A 86 6.42 -13.07 1.86
N GLU A 87 6.77 -11.79 1.95
CA GLU A 87 7.13 -11.13 3.21
C GLU A 87 5.90 -10.66 4.01
N LEU A 88 4.70 -10.82 3.43
CA LEU A 88 3.44 -10.35 4.00
C LEU A 88 2.57 -11.54 4.42
N HIS A 89 2.02 -11.47 5.63
CA HIS A 89 1.06 -12.45 6.17
C HIS A 89 -0.34 -11.85 6.27
N GLY A 90 -0.73 -11.08 5.21
CA GLY A 90 -1.96 -10.30 5.16
C GLY A 90 -1.79 -8.83 5.49
N CYS A 91 -0.60 -8.41 5.88
CA CYS A 91 -0.22 -7.01 6.05
C CYS A 91 -0.10 -6.29 4.70
N ILE A 92 0.09 -4.97 4.77
CA ILE A 92 0.23 -4.09 3.62
C ILE A 92 1.68 -3.62 3.55
N GLY A 93 2.38 -3.94 2.46
CA GLY A 93 3.67 -3.37 2.13
C GLY A 93 3.53 -2.05 1.39
N VAL A 94 4.47 -1.13 1.60
CA VAL A 94 4.56 0.13 0.85
C VAL A 94 5.85 0.18 0.04
N GLY A 95 5.83 0.82 -1.12
CA GLY A 95 6.97 0.99 -1.98
C GLY A 95 7.02 2.36 -2.63
N SER A 96 8.19 2.75 -3.13
CA SER A 96 8.35 3.99 -3.88
C SER A 96 7.86 3.84 -5.32
N TYR A 97 7.95 2.63 -5.88
CA TYR A 97 7.46 2.32 -7.23
C TYR A 97 7.24 0.80 -7.38
N PHE A 98 6.47 0.42 -8.39
CA PHE A 98 6.27 -0.98 -8.75
C PHE A 98 7.51 -1.57 -9.41
N ALA A 99 7.79 -2.84 -9.12
CA ALA A 99 8.83 -3.58 -9.81
C ALA A 99 8.44 -3.83 -11.28
N ASN A 100 9.43 -3.83 -12.15
CA ASN A 100 9.20 -4.13 -13.56
C ASN A 100 9.01 -5.64 -13.77
N GLY A 101 7.88 -6.05 -14.35
CA GLY A 101 7.60 -7.43 -14.73
C GLY A 101 7.31 -8.38 -13.57
N ALA A 102 7.04 -7.87 -12.35
CA ALA A 102 6.73 -8.69 -11.18
C ALA A 102 5.66 -8.04 -10.29
N ILE A 103 4.92 -8.84 -9.54
CA ILE A 103 4.06 -8.38 -8.44
C ILE A 103 4.95 -8.13 -7.23
N ALA A 104 5.59 -6.96 -7.22
CA ALA A 104 6.51 -6.53 -6.19
C ALA A 104 6.62 -5.01 -6.17
N VAL A 105 7.16 -4.46 -5.10
CA VAL A 105 7.46 -3.03 -4.98
C VAL A 105 8.94 -2.83 -4.67
N CYS A 106 9.43 -1.63 -4.93
CA CYS A 106 10.83 -1.29 -4.72
C CYS A 106 10.99 -0.18 -3.68
N LYS A 107 12.17 -0.16 -3.02
CA LYS A 107 12.56 0.84 -2.02
C LYS A 107 11.54 0.99 -0.88
N SER A 108 11.05 -0.12 -0.36
CA SER A 108 9.99 -0.16 0.64
C SER A 108 10.37 0.59 1.93
N ARG A 109 11.61 0.51 2.41
CA ARG A 109 12.07 1.29 3.57
C ARG A 109 11.92 2.78 3.35
N LYS A 110 12.39 3.29 2.22
CA LYS A 110 12.26 4.71 1.88
C LYS A 110 10.80 5.15 1.77
N ALA A 111 9.95 4.31 1.17
CA ALA A 111 8.52 4.57 1.07
C ALA A 111 7.85 4.59 2.45
N MET A 112 8.26 3.71 3.37
CA MET A 112 7.75 3.69 4.74
C MET A 112 8.12 4.97 5.49
N ASP A 113 9.38 5.41 5.40
CA ASP A 113 9.83 6.66 6.00
C ASP A 113 9.04 7.86 5.45
N HIS A 114 8.83 7.91 4.12
CA HIS A 114 8.01 8.94 3.49
C HIS A 114 6.54 8.90 3.93
N THR A 115 5.95 7.71 4.03
CA THR A 115 4.57 7.52 4.51
C THR A 115 4.43 8.02 5.94
N MET A 116 5.37 7.66 6.82
CA MET A 116 5.36 8.10 8.21
C MET A 116 5.50 9.63 8.34
N TRP A 117 6.36 10.23 7.52
CA TRP A 117 6.55 11.68 7.48
C TRP A 117 5.31 12.42 6.94
N SER A 118 4.64 11.85 5.95
CA SER A 118 3.47 12.45 5.32
C SER A 118 2.22 12.45 6.21
N LEU A 119 2.20 11.64 7.27
CA LEU A 119 1.08 11.54 8.21
C LEU A 119 1.40 12.25 9.50
N ASP A 120 0.50 13.14 9.93
CA ASP A 120 0.65 13.84 11.19
C ASP A 120 0.58 12.86 12.37
N ARG A 121 1.56 12.96 13.29
CA ARG A 121 1.64 12.11 14.47
C ARG A 121 0.45 12.25 15.42
N HIS A 122 -0.19 13.41 15.42
CA HIS A 122 -1.23 13.77 16.37
C HIS A 122 -2.65 13.58 15.82
N GLU A 123 -2.80 13.25 14.54
CA GLU A 123 -4.11 13.03 13.94
C GLU A 123 -4.64 11.62 14.20
N LYS A 124 -5.95 11.53 14.44
CA LYS A 124 -6.66 10.26 14.33
C LYS A 124 -6.75 9.89 12.85
N LEU A 125 -6.28 8.71 12.49
CA LEU A 125 -6.19 8.22 11.13
C LEU A 125 -7.12 7.03 10.91
N ALA A 126 -7.63 6.91 9.68
CA ALA A 126 -8.28 5.70 9.20
C ALA A 126 -7.84 5.41 7.75
N LEU A 127 -7.68 4.14 7.43
CA LEU A 127 -7.40 3.64 6.08
C LEU A 127 -8.69 3.17 5.44
N ASN A 128 -9.06 3.78 4.32
CA ASN A 128 -10.16 3.33 3.46
C ASN A 128 -9.59 2.51 2.31
N ILE A 129 -9.77 1.20 2.36
CA ILE A 129 -9.35 0.27 1.29
C ILE A 129 -10.47 0.13 0.28
N ARG A 130 -10.17 0.33 -1.00
CA ARG A 130 -11.10 0.23 -2.12
C ARG A 130 -10.54 -0.69 -3.20
N ASP A 131 -11.41 -1.56 -3.71
CA ASP A 131 -11.10 -2.41 -4.86
C ASP A 131 -11.49 -1.67 -6.14
N GLN A 132 -10.48 -1.17 -6.88
CA GLN A 132 -10.64 -0.45 -8.14
C GLN A 132 -9.80 -1.13 -9.24
N TYR A 133 -10.04 -2.43 -9.42
CA TYR A 133 -9.26 -3.23 -10.36
C TYR A 133 -9.52 -2.85 -11.80
N PHE A 134 -8.45 -2.77 -12.60
CA PHE A 134 -8.58 -2.69 -14.04
C PHE A 134 -9.08 -4.01 -14.62
N LYS A 135 -10.03 -3.94 -15.55
CA LYS A 135 -10.60 -5.13 -16.21
C LYS A 135 -9.60 -5.87 -17.12
N THR A 136 -8.52 -5.20 -17.51
CA THR A 136 -7.46 -5.78 -18.33
C THR A 136 -6.10 -5.41 -17.77
N PHE A 137 -5.25 -6.40 -17.60
CA PHE A 137 -3.85 -6.19 -17.26
C PHE A 137 -3.18 -5.45 -18.43
N PRO A 138 -2.51 -4.33 -18.23
CA PRO A 138 -1.68 -3.76 -19.28
C PRO A 138 -0.57 -4.77 -19.63
N LYS A 139 -0.44 -5.14 -20.89
CA LYS A 139 0.58 -6.10 -21.39
C LYS A 139 2.03 -5.65 -21.19
N LYS A 140 2.25 -4.44 -20.72
CA LYS A 140 3.56 -3.91 -20.33
C LYS A 140 3.53 -3.56 -18.86
N ALA A 141 4.63 -3.91 -18.20
CA ALA A 141 4.85 -3.73 -16.80
C ALA A 141 4.43 -2.36 -16.29
N PRO A 142 3.95 -2.38 -15.05
CA PRO A 142 3.39 -1.20 -14.43
C PRO A 142 4.44 -0.12 -14.32
N TYR A 143 3.99 1.04 -14.48
CA TYR A 143 4.58 2.33 -14.53
C TYR A 143 5.68 2.54 -13.49
N LYS A 144 6.86 2.95 -13.96
CA LYS A 144 7.89 3.54 -13.12
C LYS A 144 7.38 4.87 -12.60
N LEU A 145 7.45 5.05 -11.30
CA LEU A 145 7.44 6.37 -10.69
C LEU A 145 8.84 6.95 -10.91
N GLU A 146 9.01 7.78 -11.93
CA GLU A 146 10.28 8.44 -12.16
C GLU A 146 10.30 9.81 -11.49
N PRO A 147 11.38 10.18 -10.78
CA PRO A 147 11.54 11.53 -10.28
C PRO A 147 11.64 12.49 -11.46
N LYS A 148 10.82 13.50 -11.51
CA LYS A 148 11.03 14.61 -12.43
C LYS A 148 12.17 15.49 -11.94
N ASN A 149 13.21 15.62 -12.79
CA ASN A 149 14.21 16.72 -12.75
C ASN A 149 14.81 17.02 -11.37
N GLY A 150 15.42 16.03 -10.72
CA GLY A 150 16.22 16.29 -9.52
C GLY A 150 15.43 16.63 -8.24
N ASP A 151 14.12 16.80 -8.32
CA ASP A 151 13.27 17.05 -7.17
C ASP A 151 12.98 15.77 -6.41
N LYS A 152 12.97 15.86 -5.09
CA LYS A 152 12.74 14.73 -4.17
C LYS A 152 11.30 14.24 -4.14
N GLU A 153 10.42 14.76 -5.00
CA GLU A 153 9.02 14.38 -5.07
C GLU A 153 8.79 13.32 -6.16
N TRP A 154 8.21 12.21 -5.74
CA TRP A 154 7.85 11.10 -6.60
C TRP A 154 6.46 11.34 -7.18
N TYR A 155 6.35 11.43 -8.50
CA TYR A 155 5.07 11.59 -9.19
C TYR A 155 4.56 10.29 -9.79
N VAL A 156 3.32 9.95 -9.49
CA VAL A 156 2.56 8.90 -10.19
C VAL A 156 2.02 9.52 -11.49
N LEU A 157 2.87 9.69 -12.50
CA LEU A 157 2.48 10.43 -13.70
C LEU A 157 1.51 9.70 -14.63
N ASN A 158 1.39 8.38 -14.55
CA ASN A 158 0.60 7.63 -15.52
C ASN A 158 -0.62 6.90 -14.97
N VAL A 159 -0.77 6.78 -13.66
CA VAL A 159 -1.97 6.16 -13.08
C VAL A 159 -3.16 7.14 -13.14
N GLY A 160 -2.93 8.44 -13.09
CA GLY A 160 -3.96 9.46 -13.27
C GLY A 160 -4.55 9.48 -14.67
N GLN A 161 -3.78 9.14 -15.71
CA GLN A 161 -4.29 9.02 -17.08
C GLN A 161 -5.07 7.73 -17.31
N LEU A 162 -4.82 6.67 -16.57
CA LEU A 162 -5.56 5.42 -16.65
C LEU A 162 -6.87 5.43 -15.85
N MET A 163 -7.03 6.36 -14.91
CA MET A 163 -8.28 6.56 -14.15
C MET A 163 -9.32 7.42 -14.90
N LEU A 164 -8.99 7.94 -16.07
CA LEU A 164 -9.87 8.80 -16.89
C LEU A 164 -10.38 8.11 -18.18
N ILE A 165 -10.14 6.82 -18.35
CA ILE A 165 -10.66 6.06 -19.51
C ILE A 165 -11.75 5.08 -19.07
#